data_e50b7da0a0b3525076eb205e25c68d8d
#
_entry.id   e50b7da0a0b3525076eb205e25c68d8d
#
_cell.length_a   1.000
_cell.length_b   1.000
_cell.length_c   1.000
_cell.angle_alpha   90.00
_cell.angle_beta   90.00
_cell.angle_gamma   90.00
#
_symmetry.space_group_name_H-M   'P 1'
#
loop_
_entity.id
_entity.type
_entity.pdbx_description
1 polymer ?
#
loop_
_entity_poly.entity_id
_entity_poly.type
_entity_poly.pdbx_seq_one_letter_code
_entity_poly.pdbx_strand_id
1 'polypeptide(L)'
;DLQQLATFTVADDNVYNNPRDYYAVINNCNYFLAHADTALKNNRGERIFEKEFAAVKGIRAWTYLQLALVYGRVPFVIEPITSAQIDEADYPMADLAYICRYFIDDLTPYIHTDMPGYGTIGNVDSRFLYFPINILLGELNLWAGNYREAALSYYRYISTRNGVGTSWP
;
A
#
# COMPACT_ATOMS: atom_id res chain seq x y z
N ASP A 1 7.12 18.08 22.98
CA ASP A 1 6.82 17.18 21.85
C ASP A 1 7.66 15.89 21.91
N LEU A 2 9.02 15.96 21.84
CA LEU A 2 9.87 14.75 21.89
C LEU A 2 9.76 13.99 23.23
N GLN A 3 9.57 14.69 24.35
CA GLN A 3 9.37 14.05 25.64
C GLN A 3 8.07 13.25 25.69
N GLN A 4 7.00 13.74 25.08
CA GLN A 4 5.73 13.03 24.97
C GLN A 4 5.87 11.74 24.15
N LEU A 5 6.67 11.75 23.07
CA LEU A 5 7.00 10.55 22.32
C LEU A 5 7.77 9.53 23.16
N ALA A 6 8.78 10.00 23.91
CA ALA A 6 9.61 9.14 24.77
C ALA A 6 8.81 8.49 25.92
N THR A 7 7.76 9.15 26.39
CA THR A 7 6.90 8.67 27.48
C THR A 7 5.61 8.01 27.01
N PHE A 8 5.39 7.89 25.70
CA PHE A 8 4.15 7.37 25.09
C PHE A 8 2.88 8.12 25.54
N THR A 9 3.00 9.42 25.81
CA THR A 9 1.90 10.31 26.25
C THR A 9 1.66 11.42 25.24
N VAL A 10 1.56 11.06 23.97
CA VAL A 10 1.41 12.02 22.86
C VAL A 10 0.06 12.71 22.95
N ALA A 11 0.08 14.05 23.06
CA ALA A 11 -1.12 14.87 23.06
C ALA A 11 -1.60 15.15 21.60
N ASP A 12 -2.88 15.48 21.45
CA ASP A 12 -3.48 15.73 20.13
C ASP A 12 -2.83 16.90 19.38
N ASP A 13 -2.30 17.87 20.08
CA ASP A 13 -1.61 19.06 19.54
C ASP A 13 -0.10 18.85 19.31
N ASN A 14 0.41 17.65 19.52
CA ASN A 14 1.81 17.34 19.27
C ASN A 14 2.13 17.44 17.77
N VAL A 15 3.24 18.12 17.41
CA VAL A 15 3.64 18.33 15.99
C VAL A 15 3.86 17.01 15.23
N TYR A 16 4.18 15.92 15.94
CA TYR A 16 4.34 14.59 15.36
C TYR A 16 3.04 13.79 15.27
N ASN A 17 1.95 14.30 15.88
CA ASN A 17 0.62 13.70 15.77
C ASN A 17 -0.14 14.33 14.58
N ASN A 18 0.40 14.14 13.37
CA ASN A 18 -0.16 14.76 12.17
C ASN A 18 -0.26 13.74 11.03
N PRO A 19 -1.46 13.30 10.65
CA PRO A 19 -1.68 12.34 9.56
C PRO A 19 -1.58 12.95 8.16
N ARG A 20 -1.33 14.25 8.03
CA ARG A 20 -1.36 15.00 6.77
C ARG A 20 -0.54 14.36 5.65
N ASP A 21 0.67 13.92 5.97
CA ASP A 21 1.58 13.37 4.96
C ASP A 21 1.08 12.01 4.44
N TYR A 22 0.45 11.19 5.30
CA TYR A 22 -0.21 9.96 4.87
C TYR A 22 -1.33 10.25 3.88
N TYR A 23 -2.19 11.22 4.17
CA TYR A 23 -3.28 11.59 3.27
C TYR A 23 -2.81 12.27 1.99
N ALA A 24 -1.69 12.97 2.00
CA ALA A 24 -1.07 13.49 0.78
C ALA A 24 -0.65 12.34 -0.15
N VAL A 25 -0.02 11.29 0.38
CA VAL A 25 0.32 10.09 -0.40
C VAL A 25 -0.94 9.38 -0.89
N ILE A 26 -1.93 9.15 -0.01
CA ILE A 26 -3.20 8.50 -0.36
C ILE A 26 -3.91 9.25 -1.49
N ASN A 27 -4.00 10.58 -1.39
CA ASN A 27 -4.67 11.39 -2.41
C ASN A 27 -3.96 11.35 -3.77
N ASN A 28 -2.62 11.37 -3.77
CA ASN A 28 -1.85 11.21 -5.00
C ASN A 28 -2.08 9.81 -5.62
N CYS A 29 -2.15 8.76 -4.80
CA CYS A 29 -2.50 7.42 -5.28
C CYS A 29 -3.92 7.40 -5.86
N ASN A 30 -4.92 7.95 -5.15
CA ASN A 30 -6.30 8.03 -5.62
C ASN A 30 -6.39 8.78 -6.95
N TYR A 31 -5.71 9.91 -7.07
CA TYR A 31 -5.68 10.69 -8.31
C TYR A 31 -5.12 9.86 -9.49
N PHE A 32 -3.99 9.20 -9.30
CA PHE A 32 -3.42 8.33 -10.33
C PHE A 32 -4.38 7.20 -10.72
N LEU A 33 -4.93 6.49 -9.72
CA LEU A 33 -5.82 5.34 -9.94
C LEU A 33 -7.12 5.73 -10.66
N ALA A 34 -7.64 6.94 -10.41
CA ALA A 34 -8.84 7.45 -11.06
C ALA A 34 -8.59 7.88 -12.53
N HIS A 35 -7.36 8.25 -12.89
CA HIS A 35 -7.05 8.80 -14.21
C HIS A 35 -6.20 7.86 -15.09
N ALA A 36 -5.62 6.80 -14.52
CA ALA A 36 -4.86 5.83 -15.30
C ALA A 36 -5.77 5.02 -16.24
N ASP A 37 -5.47 5.05 -17.53
CA ASP A 37 -6.19 4.25 -18.52
C ASP A 37 -5.76 2.78 -18.44
N THR A 38 -6.53 1.98 -17.73
CA THR A 38 -6.30 0.54 -17.58
C THR A 38 -6.71 -0.27 -18.81
N ALA A 39 -7.40 0.33 -19.78
CA ALA A 39 -7.81 -0.33 -21.02
C ALA A 39 -6.72 -0.25 -22.09
N LEU A 40 -5.76 0.65 -21.95
CA LEU A 40 -4.68 0.86 -22.92
C LEU A 40 -3.79 -0.37 -23.01
N LYS A 41 -3.66 -0.92 -24.24
CA LYS A 41 -2.84 -2.10 -24.52
C LYS A 41 -1.74 -1.81 -25.51
N ASN A 42 -0.62 -2.51 -25.37
CA ASN A 42 0.46 -2.51 -26.35
C ASN A 42 0.12 -3.40 -27.57
N ASN A 43 1.04 -3.45 -28.54
CA ASN A 43 0.86 -4.26 -29.77
C ASN A 43 0.78 -5.77 -29.51
N ARG A 44 1.11 -6.25 -28.30
CA ARG A 44 1.00 -7.64 -27.87
C ARG A 44 -0.30 -7.93 -27.10
N GLY A 45 -1.15 -6.93 -26.91
CA GLY A 45 -2.40 -7.05 -26.17
C GLY A 45 -2.23 -6.98 -24.63
N GLU A 46 -1.02 -6.67 -24.13
CA GLU A 46 -0.74 -6.52 -22.71
C GLU A 46 -1.13 -5.12 -22.24
N ARG A 47 -1.68 -4.99 -21.05
CA ARG A 47 -2.01 -3.69 -20.44
C ARG A 47 -0.75 -2.90 -20.14
N ILE A 48 -0.63 -1.68 -20.65
CA ILE A 48 0.59 -0.87 -20.56
C ILE A 48 0.88 -0.45 -19.11
N PHE A 49 -0.17 -0.04 -18.35
CA PHE A 49 -0.03 0.50 -17.00
C PHE A 49 -0.37 -0.50 -15.88
N GLU A 50 -0.43 -1.81 -16.17
CA GLU A 50 -0.83 -2.79 -15.15
C GLU A 50 0.13 -2.85 -13.97
N LYS A 51 1.43 -2.77 -14.24
CA LYS A 51 2.48 -2.80 -13.21
C LYS A 51 2.46 -1.54 -12.35
N GLU A 52 2.36 -0.38 -12.98
CA GLU A 52 2.25 0.92 -12.33
C GLU A 52 0.98 1.00 -11.49
N PHE A 53 -0.12 0.53 -12.04
CA PHE A 53 -1.41 0.49 -11.35
C PHE A 53 -1.35 -0.39 -10.08
N ALA A 54 -0.78 -1.58 -10.21
CA ALA A 54 -0.57 -2.47 -9.07
C ALA A 54 0.38 -1.86 -8.02
N ALA A 55 1.48 -1.23 -8.45
CA ALA A 55 2.43 -0.58 -7.56
C ALA A 55 1.79 0.57 -6.77
N VAL A 56 0.99 1.43 -7.43
CA VAL A 56 0.30 2.55 -6.76
C VAL A 56 -0.77 2.04 -5.79
N LYS A 57 -1.52 0.98 -6.14
CA LYS A 57 -2.43 0.30 -5.20
C LYS A 57 -1.66 -0.24 -3.98
N GLY A 58 -0.49 -0.81 -4.19
CA GLY A 58 0.38 -1.29 -3.12
C GLY A 58 0.83 -0.16 -2.20
N ILE A 59 1.28 0.98 -2.75
CA ILE A 59 1.66 2.16 -1.95
C ILE A 59 0.47 2.65 -1.13
N ARG A 60 -0.72 2.77 -1.72
CA ARG A 60 -1.94 3.19 -1.01
C ARG A 60 -2.28 2.24 0.12
N ALA A 61 -2.25 0.93 -0.13
CA ALA A 61 -2.56 -0.09 0.87
C ALA A 61 -1.56 -0.06 2.03
N TRP A 62 -0.27 0.04 1.75
CA TRP A 62 0.76 0.16 2.77
C TRP A 62 0.59 1.44 3.60
N THR A 63 0.30 2.56 2.94
CA THR A 63 0.10 3.85 3.62
C THR A 63 -1.09 3.79 4.58
N TYR A 64 -2.22 3.19 4.17
CA TYR A 64 -3.36 2.97 5.05
C TYR A 64 -3.07 2.00 6.19
N LEU A 65 -2.33 0.93 5.93
CA LEU A 65 -1.90 0.00 6.98
C LEU A 65 -1.10 0.74 8.06
N GLN A 66 -0.09 1.52 7.68
CA GLN A 66 0.70 2.31 8.63
C GLN A 66 -0.15 3.34 9.35
N LEU A 67 -1.02 4.05 8.63
CA LEU A 67 -1.92 5.05 9.21
C LEU A 67 -2.83 4.43 10.28
N ALA A 68 -3.43 3.27 10.00
CA ALA A 68 -4.30 2.58 10.96
C ALA A 68 -3.52 2.00 12.16
N LEU A 69 -2.30 1.54 11.96
CA LEU A 69 -1.45 1.05 13.06
C LEU A 69 -1.05 2.18 14.02
N VAL A 70 -0.87 3.39 13.51
CA VAL A 70 -0.48 4.56 14.32
C VAL A 70 -1.69 5.23 14.97
N TYR A 71 -2.76 5.46 14.20
CA TYR A 71 -3.90 6.29 14.63
C TYR A 71 -5.17 5.49 14.99
N GLY A 72 -5.18 4.18 14.75
CA GLY A 72 -6.35 3.33 15.00
C GLY A 72 -7.45 3.53 13.95
N ARG A 73 -8.55 4.21 14.29
CA ARG A 73 -9.63 4.51 13.35
C ARG A 73 -9.33 5.79 12.59
N VAL A 74 -9.44 5.72 11.27
CA VAL A 74 -9.06 6.82 10.37
C VAL A 74 -10.10 7.03 9.28
N PRO A 75 -10.26 8.25 8.73
CA PRO A 75 -11.07 8.51 7.55
C PRO A 75 -10.62 7.65 6.36
N PHE A 76 -11.58 6.97 5.73
CA PHE A 76 -11.28 6.08 4.61
C PHE A 76 -11.68 6.73 3.29
N VAL A 77 -10.68 7.17 2.51
CA VAL A 77 -10.83 7.96 1.29
C VAL A 77 -10.18 7.21 0.13
N ILE A 78 -10.96 6.76 -0.84
CA ILE A 78 -10.49 6.02 -2.02
C ILE A 78 -10.67 6.77 -3.34
N GLU A 79 -11.35 7.92 -3.28
CA GLU A 79 -11.53 8.83 -4.41
C GLU A 79 -10.60 10.04 -4.28
N PRO A 80 -10.17 10.64 -5.41
CA PRO A 80 -9.31 11.82 -5.36
C PRO A 80 -10.04 13.02 -4.77
N ILE A 81 -9.39 13.67 -3.80
CA ILE A 81 -9.86 14.92 -3.23
C ILE A 81 -9.27 16.06 -4.07
N THR A 82 -10.14 16.78 -4.78
CA THR A 82 -9.75 17.88 -5.67
C THR A 82 -10.20 19.25 -5.16
N SER A 83 -10.98 19.30 -4.07
CA SER A 83 -11.44 20.53 -3.44
C SER A 83 -10.64 20.86 -2.18
N ALA A 84 -10.45 22.16 -1.92
CA ALA A 84 -9.85 22.64 -0.67
C ALA A 84 -10.84 22.64 0.51
N GLN A 85 -12.13 22.51 0.24
CA GLN A 85 -13.18 22.43 1.25
C GLN A 85 -13.49 20.96 1.52
N ILE A 86 -12.88 20.41 2.56
CA ILE A 86 -13.06 19.02 2.98
C ILE A 86 -13.54 19.05 4.42
N ASP A 87 -14.65 18.37 4.70
CA ASP A 87 -15.04 18.03 6.06
C ASP A 87 -14.67 16.56 6.31
N GLU A 88 -13.90 16.30 7.36
CA GLU A 88 -13.54 14.92 7.74
C GLU A 88 -14.79 14.08 8.06
N ALA A 89 -15.89 14.74 8.48
CA ALA A 89 -17.17 14.09 8.73
C ALA A 89 -17.82 13.49 7.47
N ASP A 90 -17.39 13.91 6.28
CA ASP A 90 -17.92 13.39 5.01
C ASP A 90 -17.37 12.00 4.67
N TYR A 91 -16.34 11.53 5.40
CA TYR A 91 -15.70 10.24 5.10
C TYR A 91 -15.98 9.18 6.17
N PRO A 92 -16.27 7.95 5.75
CA PRO A 92 -16.48 6.86 6.70
C PRO A 92 -15.19 6.55 7.46
N MET A 93 -15.32 6.33 8.77
CA MET A 93 -14.19 5.93 9.61
C MET A 93 -13.95 4.43 9.49
N ALA A 94 -12.73 4.04 9.12
CA ALA A 94 -12.28 2.66 9.02
C ALA A 94 -11.31 2.30 10.14
N ASP A 95 -11.43 1.09 10.67
CA ASP A 95 -10.47 0.49 11.59
C ASP A 95 -9.47 -0.41 10.85
N LEU A 96 -8.47 -0.91 11.57
CA LEU A 96 -7.45 -1.79 11.02
C LEU A 96 -8.04 -3.03 10.34
N ALA A 97 -9.07 -3.64 10.94
CA ALA A 97 -9.69 -4.85 10.42
C ALA A 97 -10.40 -4.60 9.07
N TYR A 98 -11.10 -3.46 8.95
CA TYR A 98 -11.72 -3.05 7.71
C TYR A 98 -10.67 -2.76 6.63
N ILE A 99 -9.63 -1.99 6.97
CA ILE A 99 -8.52 -1.63 6.06
C ILE A 99 -7.83 -2.88 5.53
N CYS A 100 -7.48 -3.82 6.41
CA CYS A 100 -6.86 -5.07 5.98
C CYS A 100 -7.74 -5.84 5.00
N ARG A 101 -9.04 -6.04 5.28
CA ARG A 101 -9.96 -6.75 4.38
C ARG A 101 -10.07 -6.05 3.03
N TYR A 102 -10.30 -4.75 3.06
CA TYR A 102 -10.46 -3.99 1.81
C TYR A 102 -9.23 -4.14 0.91
N PHE A 103 -8.03 -3.96 1.45
CA PHE A 103 -6.81 -4.02 0.63
C PHE A 103 -6.37 -5.45 0.29
N ILE A 104 -6.75 -6.47 1.05
CA ILE A 104 -6.59 -7.87 0.64
C ILE A 104 -7.39 -8.10 -0.65
N ASP A 105 -8.65 -7.70 -0.68
CA ASP A 105 -9.52 -7.86 -1.85
C ASP A 105 -9.03 -7.01 -3.04
N ASP A 106 -8.61 -5.77 -2.78
CA ASP A 106 -8.14 -4.82 -3.80
C ASP A 106 -6.82 -5.27 -4.46
N LEU A 107 -5.92 -5.93 -3.73
CA LEU A 107 -4.61 -6.37 -4.20
C LEU A 107 -4.57 -7.81 -4.73
N THR A 108 -5.49 -8.68 -4.32
CA THR A 108 -5.52 -10.09 -4.73
C THR A 108 -5.48 -10.29 -6.26
N PRO A 109 -6.14 -9.48 -7.11
CA PRO A 109 -6.04 -9.62 -8.56
C PRO A 109 -4.63 -9.45 -9.13
N TYR A 110 -3.71 -8.85 -8.37
CA TYR A 110 -2.36 -8.50 -8.82
C TYR A 110 -1.25 -9.41 -8.28
N ILE A 111 -1.58 -10.58 -7.72
CA ILE A 111 -0.61 -11.52 -7.12
C ILE A 111 0.46 -12.03 -8.09
N HIS A 112 0.19 -11.95 -9.40
CA HIS A 112 1.11 -12.36 -10.47
C HIS A 112 1.71 -11.15 -11.21
N THR A 113 1.41 -9.93 -10.80
CA THR A 113 1.90 -8.72 -11.46
C THR A 113 3.27 -8.35 -10.90
N ASP A 114 4.25 -8.23 -11.78
CA ASP A 114 5.58 -7.75 -11.42
C ASP A 114 5.56 -6.26 -11.08
N MET A 115 6.51 -5.82 -10.26
CA MET A 115 6.71 -4.39 -10.01
C MET A 115 7.32 -3.71 -11.24
N PRO A 116 6.95 -2.43 -11.49
CA PRO A 116 7.52 -1.68 -12.60
C PRO A 116 9.03 -1.50 -12.43
N GLY A 117 9.76 -1.55 -13.53
CA GLY A 117 11.22 -1.43 -13.54
C GLY A 117 11.68 -0.39 -14.56
N TYR A 118 12.32 0.66 -14.08
CA TYR A 118 12.81 1.79 -14.88
C TYR A 118 14.34 1.88 -14.87
N GLY A 119 15.02 0.74 -14.71
CA GLY A 119 16.47 0.68 -14.58
C GLY A 119 16.96 0.96 -13.16
N THR A 120 18.18 1.46 -13.05
CA THR A 120 18.88 1.67 -11.77
C THR A 120 18.81 3.13 -11.34
N ILE A 121 18.43 3.37 -10.10
CA ILE A 121 18.42 4.69 -9.45
C ILE A 121 19.41 4.61 -8.28
N GLY A 122 20.50 5.39 -8.33
CA GLY A 122 21.50 5.42 -7.26
C GLY A 122 22.08 4.04 -6.91
N ASN A 123 22.35 3.19 -7.92
CA ASN A 123 22.83 1.80 -7.79
C ASN A 123 21.80 0.78 -7.25
N VAL A 124 20.54 1.16 -7.10
CA VAL A 124 19.46 0.26 -6.70
C VAL A 124 18.53 0.04 -7.89
N ASP A 125 18.17 -1.22 -8.19
CA ASP A 125 17.11 -1.50 -9.17
C ASP A 125 15.81 -0.87 -8.71
N SER A 126 15.18 -0.06 -9.56
CA SER A 126 13.97 0.70 -9.23
C SER A 126 12.80 -0.19 -8.80
N ARG A 127 12.78 -1.47 -9.16
CA ARG A 127 11.79 -2.43 -8.68
C ARG A 127 11.81 -2.61 -7.16
N PHE A 128 12.95 -2.39 -6.50
CA PHE A 128 13.07 -2.46 -5.05
C PHE A 128 12.52 -1.23 -4.32
N LEU A 129 12.12 -0.19 -5.04
CA LEU A 129 11.46 0.98 -4.47
C LEU A 129 9.94 0.80 -4.29
N TYR A 130 9.40 -0.32 -4.78
CA TYR A 130 7.98 -0.65 -4.66
C TYR A 130 7.74 -1.81 -3.69
N PHE A 131 6.56 -1.84 -3.10
CA PHE A 131 6.13 -2.93 -2.25
C PHE A 131 5.64 -4.11 -3.11
N PRO A 132 6.31 -5.28 -3.09
CA PRO A 132 5.82 -6.45 -3.80
C PRO A 132 4.44 -6.86 -3.27
N ILE A 133 3.48 -7.07 -4.17
CA ILE A 133 2.08 -7.33 -3.79
C ILE A 133 1.95 -8.53 -2.84
N ASN A 134 2.67 -9.62 -3.09
CA ASN A 134 2.60 -10.80 -2.23
C ASN A 134 3.18 -10.56 -0.83
N ILE A 135 4.19 -9.70 -0.67
CA ILE A 135 4.70 -9.30 0.66
C ILE A 135 3.63 -8.50 1.40
N LEU A 136 3.03 -7.53 0.71
CA LEU A 136 2.01 -6.67 1.30
C LEU A 136 0.74 -7.45 1.65
N LEU A 137 0.32 -8.40 0.82
CA LEU A 137 -0.77 -9.33 1.15
C LEU A 137 -0.42 -10.21 2.36
N GLY A 138 0.85 -10.60 2.51
CA GLY A 138 1.33 -11.28 3.71
C GLY A 138 1.12 -10.45 4.96
N GLU A 139 1.55 -9.18 4.94
CA GLU A 139 1.38 -8.23 6.05
C GLU A 139 -0.11 -7.99 6.38
N LEU A 140 -0.92 -7.67 5.38
CA LEU A 140 -2.34 -7.42 5.56
C LEU A 140 -3.08 -8.63 6.16
N ASN A 141 -2.79 -9.83 5.65
CA ASN A 141 -3.36 -11.07 6.19
C ASN A 141 -2.86 -11.37 7.61
N LEU A 142 -1.60 -11.07 7.93
CA LEU A 142 -1.06 -11.23 9.28
C LEU A 142 -1.82 -10.35 10.28
N TRP A 143 -2.02 -9.07 9.96
CA TRP A 143 -2.77 -8.14 10.79
C TRP A 143 -4.28 -8.46 10.84
N ALA A 144 -4.83 -9.08 9.79
CA ALA A 144 -6.20 -9.58 9.78
C ALA A 144 -6.40 -10.88 10.58
N GLY A 145 -5.33 -11.52 11.07
CA GLY A 145 -5.38 -12.82 11.74
C GLY A 145 -5.50 -14.03 10.79
N ASN A 146 -5.36 -13.83 9.49
CA ASN A 146 -5.42 -14.86 8.46
C ASN A 146 -4.05 -15.52 8.25
N TYR A 147 -3.50 -16.14 9.27
CA TYR A 147 -2.11 -16.63 9.32
C TYR A 147 -1.74 -17.58 8.20
N ARG A 148 -2.67 -18.44 7.76
CA ARG A 148 -2.45 -19.37 6.65
C ARG A 148 -2.25 -18.60 5.34
N GLU A 149 -3.10 -17.64 5.06
CA GLU A 149 -3.03 -16.83 3.82
C GLU A 149 -1.82 -15.89 3.84
N ALA A 150 -1.44 -15.39 5.03
CA ALA A 150 -0.18 -14.66 5.21
C ALA A 150 1.02 -15.52 4.82
N ALA A 151 1.13 -16.73 5.38
CA ALA A 151 2.21 -17.68 5.07
C ALA A 151 2.25 -18.05 3.58
N LEU A 152 1.09 -18.29 2.95
CA LEU A 152 1.00 -18.58 1.51
C LEU A 152 1.45 -17.38 0.65
N SER A 153 1.13 -16.16 1.05
CA SER A 153 1.54 -14.96 0.33
C SER A 153 3.06 -14.75 0.39
N TYR A 154 3.66 -14.90 1.56
CA TYR A 154 5.12 -14.87 1.71
C TYR A 154 5.80 -15.99 0.94
N TYR A 155 5.25 -17.21 0.99
CA TYR A 155 5.79 -18.34 0.23
C TYR A 155 5.76 -18.10 -1.27
N ARG A 156 4.66 -17.54 -1.83
CA ARG A 156 4.58 -17.17 -3.25
C ARG A 156 5.69 -16.19 -3.62
N TYR A 157 5.93 -15.18 -2.81
CA TYR A 157 6.99 -14.21 -3.06
C TYR A 157 8.38 -14.86 -3.08
N ILE A 158 8.68 -15.70 -2.09
CA ILE A 158 9.96 -16.39 -1.99
C ILE A 158 10.15 -17.38 -3.14
N SER A 159 9.13 -18.18 -3.46
CA SER A 159 9.20 -19.21 -4.51
C SER A 159 9.32 -18.64 -5.91
N THR A 160 8.66 -17.50 -6.20
CA THR A 160 8.74 -16.85 -7.52
C THR A 160 10.10 -16.17 -7.75
N ARG A 161 10.80 -15.75 -6.70
CA ARG A 161 12.16 -15.20 -6.79
C ARG A 161 13.25 -16.27 -6.85
N ASN A 162 12.95 -17.50 -6.49
CA ASN A 162 13.88 -18.63 -6.46
C ASN A 162 14.19 -19.25 -7.85
N GLY A 163 13.91 -18.56 -8.96
CA GLY A 163 14.63 -18.83 -10.20
C GLY A 163 16.14 -18.58 -10.10
N VAL A 164 16.62 -18.01 -9.01
CA VAL A 164 18.01 -17.98 -8.56
C VAL A 164 18.15 -19.02 -7.46
N GLY A 165 18.67 -20.20 -7.79
CA GLY A 165 18.86 -21.34 -6.89
C GLY A 165 19.49 -20.94 -5.57
N THR A 166 18.66 -20.77 -4.56
CA THR A 166 19.08 -20.76 -3.17
C THR A 166 18.82 -22.15 -2.61
N SER A 167 19.82 -23.00 -2.71
CA SER A 167 19.93 -24.13 -1.80
C SER A 167 20.02 -23.53 -0.39
N TRP A 168 19.00 -23.74 0.41
CA TRP A 168 19.10 -23.56 1.86
C TRP A 168 20.16 -24.53 2.39
N PRO A 169 21.04 -24.07 3.31
CA PRO A 169 21.97 -24.96 3.98
C PRO A 169 21.23 -25.97 4.85
#